data_5d1513ae21abe3c4a33ca562ad97ad35
#
_entry.id   5d1513ae21abe3c4a33ca562ad97ad35
#
_cell.length_a   1.000
_cell.length_b   1.000
_cell.length_c   1.000
_cell.angle_alpha   90.00
_cell.angle_beta   90.00
_cell.angle_gamma   90.00
#
_symmetry.space_group_name_H-M   'P 1'
#
loop_
_entity.id
_entity.type
_entity.pdbx_description
1 polymer ?
#
loop_
_entity_poly.entity_id
_entity_poly.type
_entity_poly.pdbx_seq_one_letter_code
_entity_poly.pdbx_strand_id
1 'polypeptide(L)'
;MRELTMGNRRFDSLQVQTLASPQMLTNRLKRLEADGMVERRAYSAKPRRYEYHLTAKGEAFASVLLALRAWGETWCKEPGEGIAVHHIHQACGREVGLSGTVCEGCGEPFTMDEVLGELSPAFAREREDRSTAARQDAEARST
;
A
#
# COMPACT_ATOMS: atom_id res chain seq x y z
N MET A 1 -3.33 -5.34 -2.14
CA MET A 1 -4.02 -4.56 -1.10
C MET A 1 -3.12 -3.47 -0.51
N ARG A 2 -2.01 -3.77 0.17
CA ARG A 2 -1.13 -2.76 0.81
C ARG A 2 -0.81 -1.56 -0.09
N GLU A 3 -0.37 -1.77 -1.32
CA GLU A 3 -0.07 -0.67 -2.26
C GLU A 3 -1.28 0.22 -2.55
N LEU A 4 -2.46 -0.36 -2.65
CA LEU A 4 -3.71 0.38 -2.86
C LEU A 4 -4.10 1.23 -1.64
N THR A 5 -3.90 0.73 -0.42
CA THR A 5 -4.12 1.53 0.81
C THR A 5 -3.11 2.67 0.94
N MET A 6 -1.92 2.55 0.34
CA MET A 6 -0.92 3.62 0.23
C MET A 6 -1.20 4.61 -0.93
N GLY A 7 -2.35 4.51 -1.59
CA GLY A 7 -2.75 5.41 -2.67
C GLY A 7 -2.14 5.09 -4.03
N ASN A 8 -1.43 3.97 -4.19
CA ASN A 8 -0.89 3.54 -5.47
C ASN A 8 -1.99 2.88 -6.31
N ARG A 9 -2.43 3.53 -7.39
CA ARG A 9 -3.64 3.17 -8.15
C ARG A 9 -3.39 2.69 -9.58
N ARG A 10 -2.19 2.93 -10.14
CA ARG A 10 -1.90 2.59 -11.54
C ARG A 10 -1.24 1.24 -11.67
N PHE A 11 -1.63 0.50 -12.71
CA PHE A 11 -1.11 -0.86 -12.97
C PHE A 11 0.42 -0.88 -13.00
N ASP A 12 1.04 0.00 -13.79
CA ASP A 12 2.49 0.03 -13.97
C ASP A 12 3.21 0.30 -12.62
N SER A 13 2.70 1.26 -11.86
CA SER A 13 3.25 1.59 -10.55
C SER A 13 3.04 0.45 -9.53
N LEU A 14 1.87 -0.19 -9.53
CA LEU A 14 1.61 -1.39 -8.72
C LEU A 14 2.57 -2.52 -9.08
N GLN A 15 2.82 -2.74 -10.37
CA GLN A 15 3.74 -3.77 -10.85
C GLN A 15 5.17 -3.51 -10.33
N VAL A 16 5.67 -2.29 -10.50
CA VAL A 16 7.00 -1.87 -10.03
C VAL A 16 7.15 -2.10 -8.54
N GLN A 17 6.18 -1.66 -7.73
CA GLN A 17 6.29 -1.73 -6.28
C GLN A 17 6.07 -3.15 -5.70
N THR A 18 5.29 -3.99 -6.38
CA THR A 18 5.05 -5.37 -5.93
C THR A 18 6.02 -6.39 -6.50
N LEU A 19 6.78 -6.02 -7.53
CA LEU A 19 7.66 -6.92 -8.32
C LEU A 19 6.90 -8.13 -8.90
N ALA A 20 5.58 -8.03 -9.02
CA ALA A 20 4.74 -9.08 -9.58
C ALA A 20 4.86 -9.10 -11.11
N SER A 21 4.82 -10.30 -11.71
CA SER A 21 4.70 -10.38 -13.16
C SER A 21 3.37 -9.74 -13.61
N PRO A 22 3.29 -9.19 -14.85
CA PRO A 22 2.06 -8.59 -15.38
C PRO A 22 0.86 -9.53 -15.28
N GLN A 23 1.06 -10.81 -15.60
CA GLN A 23 0.02 -11.82 -15.53
C GLN A 23 -0.47 -12.05 -14.11
N MET A 24 0.45 -12.17 -13.15
CA MET A 24 0.10 -12.35 -11.73
C MET A 24 -0.66 -11.14 -11.18
N LEU A 25 -0.19 -9.93 -11.48
CA LEU A 25 -0.84 -8.70 -11.03
C LEU A 25 -2.25 -8.58 -11.63
N THR A 26 -2.39 -8.84 -12.95
CA THR A 26 -3.68 -8.85 -13.64
C THR A 26 -4.67 -9.79 -12.97
N ASN A 27 -4.24 -11.04 -12.70
CA ASN A 27 -5.11 -12.04 -12.07
C ASN A 27 -5.52 -11.63 -10.65
N ARG A 28 -4.60 -11.08 -9.87
CA ARG A 28 -4.90 -10.60 -8.51
C ARG A 28 -5.85 -9.40 -8.50
N LEU A 29 -5.66 -8.44 -9.42
CA LEU A 29 -6.55 -7.28 -9.52
C LEU A 29 -7.96 -7.69 -9.97
N LYS A 30 -8.08 -8.58 -10.96
CA LYS A 30 -9.37 -9.16 -11.37
C LYS A 30 -10.09 -9.87 -10.23
N ARG A 31 -9.33 -10.60 -9.40
CA ARG A 31 -9.90 -11.28 -8.24
C ARG A 31 -10.41 -10.28 -7.20
N LEU A 32 -9.62 -9.25 -6.89
CA LEU A 32 -10.02 -8.19 -5.97
C LEU A 32 -11.25 -7.42 -6.47
N GLU A 33 -11.34 -7.19 -7.79
CA GLU A 33 -12.51 -6.57 -8.44
C GLU A 33 -13.74 -7.48 -8.32
N ALA A 34 -13.62 -8.77 -8.62
CA ALA A 34 -14.69 -9.75 -8.47
C ALA A 34 -15.18 -9.91 -7.03
N ASP A 35 -14.27 -9.85 -6.06
CA ASP A 35 -14.57 -9.91 -4.63
C ASP A 35 -15.13 -8.57 -4.09
N GLY A 36 -15.27 -7.53 -4.93
CA GLY A 36 -15.81 -6.22 -4.57
C GLY A 36 -14.89 -5.41 -3.64
N MET A 37 -13.61 -5.71 -3.59
CA MET A 37 -12.61 -5.00 -2.78
C MET A 37 -12.06 -3.78 -3.51
N VAL A 38 -12.07 -3.82 -4.85
CA VAL A 38 -11.48 -2.83 -5.74
C VAL A 38 -12.46 -2.57 -6.88
N GLU A 39 -12.50 -1.34 -7.33
CA GLU A 39 -13.16 -0.95 -8.58
C GLU A 39 -12.16 -0.34 -9.55
N ARG A 40 -12.39 -0.55 -10.84
CA ARG A 40 -11.57 -0.02 -11.92
C ARG A 40 -12.23 1.21 -12.53
N ARG A 41 -11.55 2.36 -12.47
CA ARG A 41 -12.01 3.62 -13.03
C ARG A 41 -11.16 4.04 -14.23
N ALA A 42 -11.80 4.39 -15.36
CA ALA A 42 -11.08 4.91 -16.50
C ALA A 42 -10.63 6.36 -16.23
N TYR A 43 -9.35 6.66 -16.43
CA TYR A 43 -8.82 8.03 -16.31
C TYR A 43 -8.33 8.60 -17.65
N SER A 44 -8.24 7.79 -18.71
CA SER A 44 -7.90 8.20 -20.07
C SER A 44 -8.77 7.44 -21.08
N ALA A 45 -9.26 8.15 -22.09
CA ALA A 45 -10.08 7.57 -23.14
C ALA A 45 -9.25 7.05 -24.34
N LYS A 46 -8.11 7.69 -24.65
CA LYS A 46 -7.25 7.35 -25.80
C LYS A 46 -5.77 7.52 -25.45
N PRO A 47 -5.00 6.46 -25.29
CA PRO A 47 -5.44 5.05 -25.13
C PRO A 47 -6.23 4.89 -23.82
N ARG A 48 -7.11 3.89 -23.80
CA ARG A 48 -7.93 3.62 -22.61
C ARG A 48 -7.06 3.12 -21.48
N ARG A 49 -6.99 3.90 -20.39
CA ARG A 49 -6.20 3.58 -19.19
C ARG A 49 -7.07 3.61 -17.95
N TYR A 50 -6.72 2.80 -16.96
CA TYR A 50 -7.50 2.61 -15.75
C TYR A 50 -6.66 2.81 -14.50
N GLU A 51 -7.34 3.28 -13.47
CA GLU A 51 -6.88 3.26 -12.09
C GLU A 51 -7.73 2.28 -11.27
N TYR A 52 -7.12 1.74 -10.23
CA TYR A 52 -7.75 0.83 -9.29
C TYR A 52 -7.98 1.55 -7.97
N HIS A 53 -9.23 1.63 -7.57
CA HIS A 53 -9.65 2.32 -6.35
C HIS A 53 -10.22 1.30 -5.36
N LEU A 54 -9.95 1.48 -4.07
CA LEU A 54 -10.59 0.70 -3.03
C LEU A 54 -12.09 1.05 -2.99
N THR A 55 -12.92 0.06 -2.79
CA THR A 55 -14.32 0.24 -2.40
C THR A 55 -14.39 0.42 -0.88
N ALA A 56 -15.56 0.78 -0.33
CA ALA A 56 -15.76 0.82 1.12
C ALA A 56 -15.37 -0.51 1.81
N LYS A 57 -15.64 -1.65 1.16
CA LYS A 57 -15.19 -2.98 1.61
C LYS A 57 -13.67 -3.11 1.59
N GLY A 58 -13.02 -2.61 0.54
CA GLY A 58 -11.56 -2.61 0.42
C GLY A 58 -10.89 -1.69 1.44
N GLU A 59 -11.47 -0.54 1.72
CA GLU A 59 -11.00 0.41 2.75
C GLU A 59 -11.12 -0.20 4.15
N ALA A 60 -12.26 -0.81 4.47
CA ALA A 60 -12.45 -1.50 5.74
C ALA A 60 -11.43 -2.63 5.99
N PHE A 61 -10.84 -3.22 4.93
CA PHE A 61 -9.80 -4.23 5.05
C PHE A 61 -8.45 -3.65 5.51
N ALA A 62 -8.27 -2.33 5.50
CA ALA A 62 -7.04 -1.68 5.95
C ALA A 62 -6.75 -1.96 7.44
N SER A 63 -7.77 -2.05 8.29
CA SER A 63 -7.61 -2.42 9.70
C SER A 63 -7.09 -3.85 9.88
N VAL A 64 -7.50 -4.79 9.02
CA VAL A 64 -6.98 -6.16 9.00
C VAL A 64 -5.50 -6.17 8.59
N LEU A 65 -5.12 -5.36 7.59
CA LEU A 65 -3.71 -5.21 7.18
C LEU A 65 -2.86 -4.59 8.30
N LEU A 66 -3.41 -3.65 9.04
CA LEU A 66 -2.73 -3.03 10.17
C LEU A 66 -2.47 -4.05 11.29
N ALA A 67 -3.48 -4.87 11.63
CA ALA A 67 -3.33 -5.94 12.60
C ALA A 67 -2.31 -7.01 12.14
N LEU A 68 -2.34 -7.39 10.86
CA LEU A 68 -1.37 -8.32 10.28
C LEU A 68 0.06 -7.75 10.30
N ARG A 69 0.19 -6.45 10.01
CA ARG A 69 1.48 -5.74 10.16
C ARG A 69 1.96 -5.82 11.60
N ALA A 70 1.11 -5.48 12.55
CA ALA A 70 1.44 -5.51 13.97
C ALA A 70 1.98 -6.88 14.40
N TRP A 71 1.31 -7.94 13.99
CA TRP A 71 1.75 -9.30 14.23
C TRP A 71 3.12 -9.57 13.59
N GLY A 72 3.30 -9.17 12.32
CA GLY A 72 4.57 -9.35 11.60
C GLY A 72 5.73 -8.58 12.22
N GLU A 73 5.51 -7.33 12.66
CA GLU A 73 6.50 -6.52 13.37
C GLU A 73 6.98 -7.17 14.68
N THR A 74 6.07 -7.88 15.35
CA THR A 74 6.36 -8.52 16.64
C THR A 74 7.08 -9.88 16.47
N TRP A 75 6.68 -10.66 15.47
CA TRP A 75 7.02 -12.08 15.42
C TRP A 75 7.86 -12.52 14.22
N CYS A 76 7.92 -11.71 13.15
CA CYS A 76 8.56 -12.08 11.89
C CYS A 76 9.78 -11.25 11.52
N LYS A 77 10.14 -10.23 12.30
CA LYS A 77 11.31 -9.39 12.05
C LYS A 77 12.59 -9.95 12.62
N GLU A 78 13.66 -9.75 11.87
CA GLU A 78 15.00 -9.98 12.39
C GLU A 78 15.44 -8.84 13.33
N PRO A 79 16.28 -9.12 14.33
CA PRO A 79 16.81 -8.09 15.21
C PRO A 79 17.52 -6.97 14.44
N GLY A 80 17.07 -5.72 14.64
CA GLY A 80 17.63 -4.54 13.99
C GLY A 80 16.95 -4.15 12.68
N GLU A 81 15.98 -4.92 12.20
CA GLU A 81 15.17 -4.55 11.03
C GLU A 81 14.19 -3.40 11.38
N GLY A 82 14.33 -2.27 10.68
CA GLY A 82 13.51 -1.08 10.92
C GLY A 82 12.06 -1.22 10.44
N ILE A 83 11.19 -0.34 10.91
CA ILE A 83 9.80 -0.24 10.45
C ILE A 83 9.78 0.37 9.06
N ALA A 84 9.06 -0.25 8.11
CA ALA A 84 8.93 0.24 6.75
C ALA A 84 7.94 1.41 6.63
N VAL A 85 6.82 1.34 7.34
CA VAL A 85 5.76 2.36 7.32
C VAL A 85 5.31 2.65 8.74
N HIS A 86 5.47 3.90 9.17
CA HIS A 86 4.93 4.41 10.41
C HIS A 86 3.46 4.79 10.21
N HIS A 87 2.60 4.43 11.14
CA HIS A 87 1.18 4.75 11.12
C HIS A 87 0.88 5.76 12.22
N ILE A 88 0.64 7.00 11.82
CA ILE A 88 0.49 8.14 12.73
C ILE A 88 -0.98 8.48 12.90
N HIS A 89 -1.45 8.53 14.15
CA HIS A 89 -2.79 8.99 14.49
C HIS A 89 -2.85 10.52 14.34
N GLN A 90 -3.65 11.01 13.41
CA GLN A 90 -3.69 12.44 13.07
C GLN A 90 -4.11 13.32 14.26
N ALA A 91 -5.00 12.81 15.11
CA ALA A 91 -5.50 13.58 16.27
C ALA A 91 -4.43 13.86 17.32
N CYS A 92 -3.46 12.96 17.55
CA CYS A 92 -2.42 13.13 18.56
C CYS A 92 -0.99 13.21 18.03
N GLY A 93 -0.78 12.98 16.73
CA GLY A 93 0.54 12.99 16.10
C GLY A 93 1.47 11.86 16.53
N ARG A 94 0.97 10.81 17.17
CA ARG A 94 1.76 9.67 17.65
C ARG A 94 1.47 8.41 16.82
N GLU A 95 2.38 7.46 16.87
CA GLU A 95 2.13 6.15 16.27
C GLU A 95 0.92 5.45 16.91
N VAL A 96 0.10 4.82 16.09
CA VAL A 96 -1.09 4.10 16.56
C VAL A 96 -0.74 2.85 17.38
N GLY A 97 0.51 2.38 17.28
CA GLY A 97 0.95 1.18 17.97
C GLY A 97 0.49 -0.10 17.29
N LEU A 98 0.49 -1.20 18.03
CA LEU A 98 0.26 -2.55 17.51
C LEU A 98 -1.14 -3.10 17.81
N SER A 99 -1.96 -2.43 18.61
CA SER A 99 -3.30 -2.90 18.99
C SER A 99 -4.29 -2.91 17.83
N GLY A 100 -4.08 -2.06 16.82
CA GLY A 100 -4.88 -2.00 15.59
C GLY A 100 -6.25 -1.31 15.72
N THR A 101 -6.70 -0.98 16.93
CA THR A 101 -8.04 -0.38 17.17
C THR A 101 -8.03 0.81 18.13
N VAL A 102 -6.99 0.92 18.96
CA VAL A 102 -6.82 2.00 19.93
C VAL A 102 -5.41 2.55 19.76
N CYS A 103 -5.29 3.87 19.73
CA CYS A 103 -3.99 4.52 19.64
C CYS A 103 -3.24 4.39 20.98
N GLU A 104 -2.10 3.72 20.99
CA GLU A 104 -1.26 3.56 22.18
C GLU A 104 -0.70 4.91 22.67
N GLY A 105 -0.65 5.92 21.80
CA GLY A 105 -0.15 7.24 22.13
C GLY A 105 -1.13 8.10 22.95
N CYS A 106 -2.44 8.00 22.71
CA CYS A 106 -3.46 8.81 23.40
C CYS A 106 -4.56 7.99 24.08
N GLY A 107 -4.64 6.69 23.83
CA GLY A 107 -5.65 5.81 24.41
C GLY A 107 -7.02 5.85 23.71
N GLU A 108 -7.19 6.69 22.68
CA GLU A 108 -8.46 6.84 21.97
C GLU A 108 -8.59 5.79 20.84
N PRO A 109 -9.82 5.30 20.56
CA PRO A 109 -10.08 4.50 19.39
C PRO A 109 -9.87 5.35 18.13
N PHE A 110 -9.51 4.70 17.03
CA PHE A 110 -9.31 5.36 15.73
C PHE A 110 -9.87 4.52 14.57
N THR A 111 -10.16 5.21 13.46
CA THR A 111 -10.49 4.63 12.18
C THR A 111 -9.34 4.84 11.19
N MET A 112 -9.28 4.08 10.09
CA MET A 112 -8.14 4.13 9.16
C MET A 112 -8.03 5.44 8.38
N ASP A 113 -9.10 6.21 8.24
CA ASP A 113 -9.10 7.56 7.66
C ASP A 113 -8.46 8.61 8.60
N GLU A 114 -8.33 8.30 9.89
CA GLU A 114 -7.63 9.12 10.89
C GLU A 114 -6.14 8.75 11.02
N VAL A 115 -5.65 7.81 10.21
CA VAL A 115 -4.27 7.33 10.26
C VAL A 115 -3.50 7.72 9.01
N LEU A 116 -2.38 8.42 9.19
CA LEU A 116 -1.44 8.77 8.14
C LEU A 116 -0.31 7.74 8.08
N GLY A 117 -0.07 7.16 6.90
CA GLY A 117 1.07 6.29 6.66
C GLY A 117 2.30 7.08 6.24
N GLU A 118 3.35 7.07 7.04
CA GLU A 118 4.64 7.69 6.72
C GLU A 118 5.69 6.62 6.40
N LEU A 119 6.33 6.74 5.24
CA LEU A 119 7.40 5.82 4.83
C LEU A 119 8.67 6.12 5.64
N SER A 120 9.33 5.07 6.13
CA SER A 120 10.68 5.25 6.65
C SER A 120 11.62 5.70 5.53
N PRO A 121 12.70 6.46 5.84
CA PRO A 121 13.65 6.91 4.81
C PRO A 121 14.29 5.76 4.01
N ALA A 122 14.51 4.62 4.64
CA ALA A 122 15.05 3.44 3.99
C ALA A 122 14.04 2.84 2.98
N PHE A 123 12.80 2.68 3.38
CA PHE A 123 11.76 2.15 2.51
C PHE A 123 11.36 3.13 1.39
N ALA A 124 11.39 4.43 1.66
CA ALA A 124 11.17 5.45 0.63
C ALA A 124 12.24 5.38 -0.47
N ARG A 125 13.52 5.24 -0.10
CA ARG A 125 14.63 5.04 -1.06
C ARG A 125 14.45 3.76 -1.87
N GLU A 126 14.18 2.63 -1.22
CA GLU A 126 13.95 1.35 -1.91
C GLU A 126 12.84 1.47 -2.97
N ARG A 127 11.76 2.16 -2.68
CA ARG A 127 10.65 2.40 -3.62
C ARG A 127 11.07 3.28 -4.80
N GLU A 128 11.88 4.31 -4.55
CA GLU A 128 12.40 5.18 -5.61
C GLU A 128 13.40 4.43 -6.51
N ASP A 129 14.26 3.61 -5.93
CA ASP A 129 15.21 2.77 -6.68
C ASP A 129 14.47 1.81 -7.62
N ARG A 130 13.40 1.16 -7.15
CA ARG A 130 12.54 0.31 -8.00
C ARG A 130 11.91 1.10 -9.14
N SER A 131 11.44 2.30 -8.87
CA SER A 131 10.81 3.17 -9.87
C SER A 131 11.83 3.66 -10.91
N THR A 132 13.05 3.95 -10.50
CA THR A 132 14.13 4.37 -11.37
C THR A 132 14.59 3.24 -12.26
N ALA A 133 14.83 2.05 -11.70
CA ALA A 133 15.19 0.86 -12.48
C ALA A 133 14.14 0.52 -13.54
N ALA A 134 12.86 0.57 -13.19
CA ALA A 134 11.77 0.31 -14.14
C ALA A 134 11.72 1.33 -15.28
N ARG A 135 12.04 2.61 -15.02
CA ARG A 135 12.13 3.65 -16.07
C ARG A 135 13.29 3.36 -17.03
N GLN A 136 14.47 3.04 -16.49
CA GLN A 136 15.66 2.72 -17.29
C GLN A 136 15.41 1.49 -18.19
N ASP A 137 14.79 0.45 -17.63
CA ASP A 137 14.43 -0.75 -18.40
C ASP A 137 13.43 -0.45 -19.54
N ALA A 138 12.48 0.46 -19.32
CA ALA A 138 11.52 0.88 -20.33
C ALA A 138 12.19 1.67 -21.46
N GLU A 139 13.11 2.56 -21.15
CA GLU A 139 13.89 3.35 -22.10
C GLU A 139 14.79 2.44 -22.96
N ALA A 140 15.48 1.47 -22.34
CA ALA A 140 16.34 0.51 -23.04
C ALA A 140 15.58 -0.39 -24.04
N ARG A 141 14.31 -0.69 -23.77
CA ARG A 141 13.46 -1.48 -24.69
C ARG A 141 12.88 -0.67 -25.86
N SER A 142 12.93 0.65 -25.77
CA SER A 142 12.39 1.56 -26.79
C SER A 142 13.44 2.00 -27.81
N THR A 143 14.71 1.61 -27.61
CA THR A 143 15.85 1.85 -28.49
C THR A 143 16.18 0.62 -29.33
#